data_ccd76bd1bd99e66d7938971b3f1f8be0
#
_entry.id   ccd76bd1bd99e66d7938971b3f1f8be0
#
_cell.length_a   1.000
_cell.length_b   1.000
_cell.length_c   1.000
_cell.angle_alpha   90.00
_cell.angle_beta   90.00
_cell.angle_gamma   90.00
#
_symmetry.space_group_name_H-M   'P 1'
#
loop_
_entity.id
_entity.type
_entity.pdbx_description
1 polymer ?
#
loop_
_entity_poly.entity_id
_entity_poly.type
_entity_poly.pdbx_seq_one_letter_code
_entity_poly.pdbx_strand_id
1 'polypeptide(L)'
;MDIADLTVFKAVIEHDSVSRAAESLHRVPSNVTARIKKLEQELNVGLFLRTNNRLTVTSAGLRLLDYANQILQLHKSAIAELTQTEPSGLLRLGSMESSAASRLPDILSAFHQHYHAVQVELITRASMPLIEKVIDGELDVVMAADPPDDPRLHCVACFDEELVLIMPADWPDTDELPTSLTMVGYQKGCSYRHRLETWLKKHGHTCGKVIEIPSHFTMIGCVIAGMGIGMVPRSLLTLHQTSGLKIATVDSDIANAPTYLVSRKDNPSSAIQAFISCSMEVAATV
;
A
#
# COMPACT_ATOMS: atom_id res chain seq x y z
N MET A 1 -9.07 -17.88 25.20
CA MET A 1 -9.10 -17.00 24.02
C MET A 1 -9.52 -17.84 22.81
N ASP A 2 -10.61 -17.48 22.15
CA ASP A 2 -11.12 -18.16 20.96
C ASP A 2 -11.35 -17.16 19.80
N ILE A 3 -11.67 -17.67 18.60
CA ILE A 3 -11.92 -16.85 17.40
C ILE A 3 -13.05 -15.83 17.62
N ALA A 4 -14.09 -16.22 18.36
CA ALA A 4 -15.21 -15.32 18.63
C ALA A 4 -14.82 -14.22 19.62
N ASP A 5 -13.91 -14.48 20.56
CA ASP A 5 -13.39 -13.46 21.48
C ASP A 5 -12.54 -12.43 20.73
N LEU A 6 -11.67 -12.87 19.79
CA LEU A 6 -10.88 -12.00 18.94
C LEU A 6 -11.74 -11.18 17.97
N THR A 7 -12.79 -11.78 17.39
CA THR A 7 -13.73 -11.08 16.52
C THR A 7 -14.45 -9.96 17.28
N VAL A 8 -14.92 -10.23 18.48
CA VAL A 8 -15.57 -9.23 19.33
C VAL A 8 -14.60 -8.12 19.74
N PHE A 9 -13.39 -8.48 20.11
CA PHE A 9 -12.34 -7.53 20.49
C PHE A 9 -12.02 -6.56 19.34
N LYS A 10 -11.80 -7.08 18.14
CA LYS A 10 -11.55 -6.29 16.93
C LYS A 10 -12.73 -5.35 16.62
N ALA A 11 -13.95 -5.84 16.62
CA ALA A 11 -15.14 -5.03 16.36
C ALA A 11 -15.30 -3.87 17.35
N VAL A 12 -14.95 -4.07 18.64
CA VAL A 12 -15.01 -2.99 19.63
C VAL A 12 -14.01 -1.88 19.32
N ILE A 13 -12.83 -2.20 18.79
CA ILE A 13 -11.83 -1.21 18.37
C ILE A 13 -12.30 -0.50 17.10
N GLU A 14 -12.73 -1.23 16.07
CA GLU A 14 -13.17 -0.67 14.78
C GLU A 14 -14.34 0.30 14.93
N HIS A 15 -15.28 0.01 15.84
CA HIS A 15 -16.46 0.85 16.05
C HIS A 15 -16.29 1.87 17.20
N ASP A 16 -15.20 1.80 17.93
CA ASP A 16 -14.91 2.66 19.10
C ASP A 16 -16.07 2.68 20.15
N SER A 17 -16.84 1.57 20.18
CA SER A 17 -18.07 1.45 20.99
C SER A 17 -18.53 0.01 21.13
N VAL A 18 -18.78 -0.40 22.37
CA VAL A 18 -19.37 -1.72 22.67
C VAL A 18 -20.76 -1.88 22.05
N SER A 19 -21.57 -0.84 22.06
CA SER A 19 -22.95 -0.89 21.50
C SER A 19 -22.94 -1.04 19.99
N ARG A 20 -22.11 -0.24 19.29
CA ARG A 20 -21.99 -0.33 17.82
C ARG A 20 -21.33 -1.65 17.39
N ALA A 21 -20.34 -2.13 18.12
CA ALA A 21 -19.76 -3.45 17.88
C ALA A 21 -20.78 -4.59 18.08
N ALA A 22 -21.63 -4.48 19.09
CA ALA A 22 -22.69 -5.46 19.32
C ALA A 22 -23.71 -5.47 18.17
N GLU A 23 -24.09 -4.30 17.69
CA GLU A 23 -25.00 -4.14 16.55
C GLU A 23 -24.41 -4.75 15.27
N SER A 24 -23.14 -4.42 14.93
CA SER A 24 -22.44 -4.95 13.75
C SER A 24 -22.27 -6.48 13.78
N LEU A 25 -22.17 -7.07 14.99
CA LEU A 25 -22.04 -8.51 15.19
C LEU A 25 -23.40 -9.21 15.44
N HIS A 26 -24.52 -8.50 15.36
CA HIS A 26 -25.86 -9.01 15.69
C HIS A 26 -25.93 -9.66 17.09
N ARG A 27 -25.33 -9.01 18.08
CA ARG A 27 -25.26 -9.45 19.49
C ARG A 27 -25.81 -8.39 20.42
N VAL A 28 -26.06 -8.78 21.67
CA VAL A 28 -26.41 -7.82 22.73
C VAL A 28 -25.16 -7.24 23.39
N PRO A 29 -25.13 -5.96 23.81
CA PRO A 29 -23.95 -5.31 24.39
C PRO A 29 -23.40 -6.02 25.63
N SER A 30 -24.25 -6.66 26.44
CA SER A 30 -23.82 -7.45 27.60
C SER A 30 -22.93 -8.65 27.20
N ASN A 31 -23.24 -9.31 26.10
CA ASN A 31 -22.45 -10.43 25.58
C ASN A 31 -21.04 -9.94 25.12
N VAL A 32 -20.99 -8.82 24.39
CA VAL A 32 -19.73 -8.18 23.96
C VAL A 32 -18.87 -7.83 25.19
N THR A 33 -19.49 -7.18 26.19
CA THR A 33 -18.79 -6.80 27.42
C THR A 33 -18.26 -8.04 28.19
N ALA A 34 -19.05 -9.10 28.27
CA ALA A 34 -18.65 -10.33 28.96
C ALA A 34 -17.46 -11.00 28.26
N ARG A 35 -17.45 -11.05 26.92
CA ARG A 35 -16.35 -11.62 26.13
C ARG A 35 -15.06 -10.80 26.28
N ILE A 36 -15.13 -9.48 26.24
CA ILE A 36 -13.96 -8.62 26.48
C ILE A 36 -13.40 -8.87 27.88
N LYS A 37 -14.26 -8.88 28.93
CA LYS A 37 -13.79 -9.17 30.30
C LYS A 37 -13.16 -10.56 30.42
N LYS A 38 -13.75 -11.59 29.79
CA LYS A 38 -13.19 -12.94 29.77
C LYS A 38 -11.80 -12.93 29.13
N LEU A 39 -11.65 -12.26 28.00
CA LEU A 39 -10.38 -12.16 27.29
C LEU A 39 -9.31 -11.44 28.14
N GLU A 40 -9.65 -10.32 28.78
CA GLU A 40 -8.76 -9.60 29.69
C GLU A 40 -8.35 -10.44 30.90
N GLN A 41 -9.27 -11.22 31.45
CA GLN A 41 -9.00 -12.14 32.55
C GLN A 41 -8.06 -13.28 32.14
N GLU A 42 -8.31 -13.92 30.99
CA GLU A 42 -7.45 -15.01 30.49
C GLU A 42 -6.01 -14.53 30.20
N LEU A 43 -5.88 -13.32 29.66
CA LEU A 43 -4.58 -12.73 29.35
C LEU A 43 -3.93 -12.04 30.56
N ASN A 44 -4.67 -11.87 31.64
CA ASN A 44 -4.28 -11.12 32.84
C ASN A 44 -3.76 -9.70 32.50
N VAL A 45 -4.42 -9.03 31.54
CA VAL A 45 -4.07 -7.68 31.11
C VAL A 45 -5.31 -6.92 30.64
N GLY A 46 -5.38 -5.62 30.98
CA GLY A 46 -6.43 -4.74 30.48
C GLY A 46 -6.18 -4.36 29.02
N LEU A 47 -7.14 -4.62 28.15
CA LEU A 47 -7.08 -4.30 26.73
C LEU A 47 -7.70 -2.94 26.43
N PHE A 48 -8.63 -2.50 27.31
CA PHE A 48 -9.28 -1.22 27.22
C PHE A 48 -9.20 -0.43 28.52
N LEU A 49 -9.11 0.89 28.39
CA LEU A 49 -9.27 1.85 29.47
C LEU A 49 -10.62 2.57 29.33
N ARG A 50 -11.30 2.79 30.44
CA ARG A 50 -12.50 3.63 30.50
C ARG A 50 -12.15 4.95 31.17
N THR A 51 -12.11 6.02 30.37
CA THR A 51 -11.84 7.38 30.88
C THR A 51 -12.97 8.30 30.40
N ASN A 52 -13.66 8.97 31.32
CA ASN A 52 -14.73 9.92 31.03
C ASN A 52 -15.77 9.38 30.03
N ASN A 53 -16.27 8.20 30.28
CA ASN A 53 -17.28 7.50 29.45
C ASN A 53 -16.78 7.15 28.02
N ARG A 54 -15.49 7.27 27.72
CA ARG A 54 -14.86 6.83 26.46
C ARG A 54 -14.08 5.53 26.69
N LEU A 55 -14.17 4.65 25.70
CA LEU A 55 -13.40 3.42 25.67
C LEU A 55 -12.15 3.67 24.81
N THR A 56 -10.97 3.50 25.41
CA THR A 56 -9.69 3.69 24.72
C THR A 56 -8.90 2.40 24.77
N VAL A 57 -8.35 1.95 23.65
CA VAL A 57 -7.50 0.76 23.59
C VAL A 57 -6.15 1.03 24.30
N THR A 58 -5.65 0.04 25.04
CA THR A 58 -4.33 0.11 25.69
C THR A 58 -3.21 -0.25 24.72
N SER A 59 -1.95 -0.02 25.12
CA SER A 59 -0.79 -0.52 24.37
C SER A 59 -0.75 -2.05 24.26
N ALA A 60 -1.28 -2.76 25.25
CA ALA A 60 -1.46 -4.22 25.19
C ALA A 60 -2.58 -4.59 24.21
N GLY A 61 -3.68 -3.82 24.19
CA GLY A 61 -4.74 -3.99 23.21
C GLY A 61 -4.26 -3.78 21.78
N LEU A 62 -3.46 -2.76 21.50
CA LEU A 62 -2.89 -2.55 20.17
C LEU A 62 -2.04 -3.73 19.71
N ARG A 63 -1.15 -4.24 20.58
CA ARG A 63 -0.37 -5.44 20.25
C ARG A 63 -1.24 -6.67 20.01
N LEU A 64 -2.30 -6.84 20.81
CA LEU A 64 -3.24 -7.95 20.59
C LEU A 64 -4.01 -7.78 19.27
N LEU A 65 -4.32 -6.55 18.88
CA LEU A 65 -5.03 -6.27 17.60
C LEU A 65 -4.23 -6.78 16.40
N ASP A 66 -2.91 -6.58 16.41
CA ASP A 66 -2.02 -7.05 15.34
C ASP A 66 -2.08 -8.58 15.23
N TYR A 67 -1.96 -9.29 16.36
CA TYR A 67 -2.11 -10.75 16.40
C TYR A 67 -3.53 -11.21 16.05
N ALA A 68 -4.56 -10.51 16.53
CA ALA A 68 -5.94 -10.83 16.26
C ALA A 68 -6.26 -10.75 14.76
N ASN A 69 -5.76 -9.71 14.08
CA ASN A 69 -5.90 -9.58 12.63
C ASN A 69 -5.28 -10.78 11.90
N GLN A 70 -4.07 -11.18 12.28
CA GLN A 70 -3.37 -12.32 11.68
C GLN A 70 -4.11 -13.64 11.91
N ILE A 71 -4.52 -13.92 13.14
CA ILE A 71 -5.24 -15.16 13.49
C ILE A 71 -6.59 -15.24 12.77
N LEU A 72 -7.35 -14.15 12.76
CA LEU A 72 -8.66 -14.12 12.10
C LEU A 72 -8.51 -14.27 10.57
N GLN A 73 -7.48 -13.68 9.98
CA GLN A 73 -7.18 -13.84 8.56
C GLN A 73 -6.79 -15.27 8.22
N LEU A 74 -5.89 -15.87 8.99
CA LEU A 74 -5.47 -17.27 8.79
C LEU A 74 -6.65 -18.24 8.94
N HIS A 75 -7.53 -18.00 9.93
CA HIS A 75 -8.75 -18.79 10.10
C HIS A 75 -9.69 -18.70 8.89
N LYS A 76 -9.89 -17.50 8.33
CA LYS A 76 -10.68 -17.30 7.11
C LYS A 76 -10.06 -18.01 5.92
N SER A 77 -8.75 -17.87 5.74
CA SER A 77 -8.01 -18.52 4.63
C SER A 77 -8.11 -20.04 4.70
N ALA A 78 -7.95 -20.63 5.90
CA ALA A 78 -8.07 -22.06 6.08
C ALA A 78 -9.47 -22.60 5.72
N ILE A 79 -10.52 -21.87 6.11
CA ILE A 79 -11.89 -22.25 5.73
C ILE A 79 -12.06 -22.14 4.21
N ALA A 80 -11.64 -21.04 3.60
CA ALA A 80 -11.77 -20.81 2.16
C ALA A 80 -11.02 -21.89 1.36
N GLU A 81 -9.79 -22.22 1.73
CA GLU A 81 -8.98 -23.24 1.07
C GLU A 81 -9.63 -24.64 1.12
N LEU A 82 -10.29 -24.98 2.23
CA LEU A 82 -10.89 -26.29 2.40
C LEU A 82 -12.32 -26.40 1.87
N THR A 83 -13.02 -25.29 1.69
CA THR A 83 -14.46 -25.29 1.36
C THR A 83 -14.78 -24.76 -0.03
N GLN A 84 -13.84 -24.07 -0.70
CA GLN A 84 -14.09 -23.41 -1.98
C GLN A 84 -13.11 -23.89 -3.04
N THR A 85 -13.65 -24.19 -4.23
CA THR A 85 -12.86 -24.56 -5.41
C THR A 85 -12.35 -23.35 -6.19
N GLU A 86 -12.93 -22.17 -5.97
CA GLU A 86 -12.57 -20.93 -6.65
C GLU A 86 -12.26 -19.80 -5.65
N PRO A 87 -11.31 -18.90 -6.00
CA PRO A 87 -11.03 -17.72 -5.20
C PRO A 87 -12.27 -16.84 -4.98
N SER A 88 -12.50 -16.45 -3.74
CA SER A 88 -13.67 -15.62 -3.37
C SER A 88 -13.41 -14.80 -2.10
N GLY A 89 -14.33 -13.92 -1.77
CA GLY A 89 -14.27 -13.06 -0.57
C GLY A 89 -13.58 -11.72 -0.84
N LEU A 90 -12.99 -11.11 0.18
CA LEU A 90 -12.40 -9.77 0.13
C LEU A 90 -10.90 -9.86 -0.08
N LEU A 91 -10.38 -9.17 -1.10
CA LEU A 91 -8.96 -8.91 -1.35
C LEU A 91 -8.65 -7.44 -1.05
N ARG A 92 -7.85 -7.18 -0.01
CA ARG A 92 -7.39 -5.84 0.35
C ARG A 92 -6.09 -5.55 -0.37
N LEU A 93 -6.19 -4.73 -1.40
CA LEU A 93 -5.10 -4.38 -2.30
C LEU A 93 -4.56 -3.00 -1.96
N GLY A 94 -3.25 -2.87 -1.91
CA GLY A 94 -2.57 -1.58 -1.87
C GLY A 94 -1.75 -1.34 -3.14
N SER A 95 -1.61 -0.09 -3.56
CA SER A 95 -0.74 0.24 -4.70
C SER A 95 -0.09 1.60 -4.52
N MET A 96 1.13 1.74 -5.06
CA MET A 96 1.65 3.07 -5.34
C MET A 96 0.72 3.78 -6.31
N GLU A 97 0.60 5.09 -6.18
CA GLU A 97 -0.30 5.90 -7.01
C GLU A 97 0.04 5.78 -8.51
N SER A 98 1.33 5.76 -8.85
CA SER A 98 1.80 5.57 -10.23
C SER A 98 1.38 4.22 -10.81
N SER A 99 1.59 3.14 -10.08
CA SER A 99 1.20 1.78 -10.53
C SER A 99 -0.31 1.61 -10.56
N ALA A 100 -1.03 2.25 -9.63
CA ALA A 100 -2.49 2.26 -9.63
C ALA A 100 -3.07 2.94 -10.88
N ALA A 101 -2.38 3.92 -11.43
CA ALA A 101 -2.82 4.62 -12.63
C ALA A 101 -2.40 3.90 -13.93
N SER A 102 -1.17 3.37 -13.99
CA SER A 102 -0.58 2.89 -15.26
C SER A 102 -0.65 1.38 -15.46
N ARG A 103 -0.73 0.57 -14.39
CA ARG A 103 -0.64 -0.90 -14.46
C ARG A 103 -1.87 -1.62 -13.93
N LEU A 104 -2.38 -1.14 -12.82
CA LEU A 104 -3.45 -1.82 -12.10
C LEU A 104 -4.78 -1.93 -12.85
N PRO A 105 -5.20 -0.97 -13.71
CA PRO A 105 -6.47 -1.08 -14.43
C PRO A 105 -6.56 -2.33 -15.30
N ASP A 106 -5.51 -2.67 -16.05
CA ASP A 106 -5.49 -3.85 -16.91
C ASP A 106 -5.50 -5.14 -16.08
N ILE A 107 -4.73 -5.16 -14.98
CA ILE A 107 -4.74 -6.29 -14.03
C ILE A 107 -6.14 -6.48 -13.43
N LEU A 108 -6.76 -5.41 -12.95
CA LEU A 108 -8.09 -5.50 -12.32
C LEU A 108 -9.17 -5.92 -13.34
N SER A 109 -9.04 -5.47 -14.60
CA SER A 109 -9.94 -5.90 -15.67
C SER A 109 -9.84 -7.40 -15.90
N ALA A 110 -8.64 -7.93 -16.09
CA ALA A 110 -8.39 -9.36 -16.26
C ALA A 110 -8.81 -10.17 -15.02
N PHE A 111 -8.45 -9.70 -13.84
CA PHE A 111 -8.78 -10.35 -12.58
C PHE A 111 -10.30 -10.45 -12.35
N HIS A 112 -11.03 -9.37 -12.60
CA HIS A 112 -12.49 -9.34 -12.46
C HIS A 112 -13.19 -10.29 -13.44
N GLN A 113 -12.66 -10.43 -14.66
CA GLN A 113 -13.23 -11.36 -15.65
C GLN A 113 -13.09 -12.84 -15.24
N HIS A 114 -12.05 -13.19 -14.48
CA HIS A 114 -11.80 -14.57 -14.08
C HIS A 114 -12.32 -14.90 -12.67
N TYR A 115 -12.37 -13.91 -11.78
CA TYR A 115 -12.65 -14.13 -10.34
C TYR A 115 -13.78 -13.22 -9.83
N HIS A 116 -14.96 -13.36 -10.41
CA HIS A 116 -16.15 -12.54 -10.07
C HIS A 116 -16.55 -12.58 -8.60
N ALA A 117 -16.21 -13.66 -7.88
CA ALA A 117 -16.54 -13.83 -6.47
C ALA A 117 -15.57 -13.12 -5.51
N VAL A 118 -14.49 -12.51 -6.03
CA VAL A 118 -13.54 -11.74 -5.23
C VAL A 118 -13.92 -10.25 -5.29
N GLN A 119 -14.20 -9.69 -4.13
CA GLN A 119 -14.37 -8.24 -3.97
C GLN A 119 -13.00 -7.61 -3.71
N VAL A 120 -12.63 -6.57 -4.45
CA VAL A 120 -11.36 -5.85 -4.27
C VAL A 120 -11.62 -4.53 -3.57
N GLU A 121 -10.90 -4.29 -2.46
CA GLU A 121 -10.76 -2.98 -1.84
C GLU A 121 -9.36 -2.44 -2.11
N LEU A 122 -9.27 -1.24 -2.70
CA LEU A 122 -8.01 -0.63 -3.09
C LEU A 122 -7.71 0.62 -2.26
N ILE A 123 -6.49 0.71 -1.75
CA ILE A 123 -5.93 1.95 -1.22
C ILE A 123 -4.64 2.33 -1.94
N THR A 124 -4.35 3.62 -2.03
CA THR A 124 -3.09 4.13 -2.60
C THR A 124 -2.27 4.85 -1.54
N ARG A 125 -0.97 4.52 -1.44
CA ARG A 125 0.01 5.13 -0.54
C ARG A 125 1.42 4.98 -1.12
N ALA A 126 2.42 5.53 -0.42
CA ALA A 126 3.83 5.23 -0.70
C ALA A 126 4.18 3.78 -0.35
N SER A 127 5.25 3.23 -0.94
CA SER A 127 5.65 1.82 -0.81
C SER A 127 5.79 1.38 0.64
N MET A 128 6.56 2.08 1.46
CA MET A 128 6.83 1.65 2.84
C MET A 128 5.57 1.59 3.72
N PRO A 129 4.68 2.61 3.77
CA PRO A 129 3.42 2.52 4.48
C PRO A 129 2.49 1.40 4.00
N LEU A 130 2.53 1.02 2.72
CA LEU A 130 1.77 -0.12 2.20
C LEU A 130 2.35 -1.44 2.69
N ILE A 131 3.68 -1.58 2.67
CA ILE A 131 4.37 -2.79 3.12
C ILE A 131 4.17 -3.01 4.63
N GLU A 132 4.22 -1.96 5.44
CA GLU A 132 3.89 -2.01 6.87
C GLU A 132 2.48 -2.57 7.07
N LYS A 133 1.50 -2.11 6.31
CA LYS A 133 0.12 -2.63 6.37
C LYS A 133 -0.02 -4.09 5.94
N VAL A 134 0.83 -4.58 5.04
CA VAL A 134 0.91 -6.01 4.72
C VAL A 134 1.45 -6.78 5.91
N ILE A 135 2.53 -6.31 6.54
CA ILE A 135 3.12 -6.94 7.73
C ILE A 135 2.11 -7.03 8.87
N ASP A 136 1.33 -5.97 9.09
CA ASP A 136 0.30 -5.89 10.15
C ASP A 136 -0.99 -6.66 9.80
N GLY A 137 -1.10 -7.20 8.58
CA GLY A 137 -2.27 -7.95 8.11
C GLY A 137 -3.50 -7.07 7.82
N GLU A 138 -3.31 -5.76 7.67
CA GLU A 138 -4.37 -4.84 7.22
C GLU A 138 -4.59 -4.92 5.71
N LEU A 139 -3.53 -5.21 4.93
CA LEU A 139 -3.58 -5.45 3.50
C LEU A 139 -3.12 -6.87 3.19
N ASP A 140 -3.65 -7.44 2.12
CA ASP A 140 -3.38 -8.79 1.68
C ASP A 140 -2.21 -8.83 0.68
N VAL A 141 -2.19 -7.91 -0.27
CA VAL A 141 -1.13 -7.77 -1.28
C VAL A 141 -0.98 -6.30 -1.68
N VAL A 142 0.24 -5.89 -1.99
CA VAL A 142 0.52 -4.53 -2.45
C VAL A 142 1.45 -4.50 -3.65
N MET A 143 1.28 -3.49 -4.52
CA MET A 143 2.23 -3.13 -5.56
C MET A 143 3.15 -2.03 -5.03
N ALA A 144 4.42 -2.34 -4.85
CA ALA A 144 5.41 -1.47 -4.23
C ALA A 144 6.77 -1.55 -4.93
N ALA A 145 7.54 -0.47 -4.86
CA ALA A 145 8.94 -0.45 -5.28
C ALA A 145 9.86 -0.59 -4.05
N ASP A 146 11.04 -1.14 -4.29
CA ASP A 146 12.11 -1.28 -3.30
C ASP A 146 11.65 -1.89 -1.95
N PRO A 147 11.00 -3.08 -1.96
CA PRO A 147 10.59 -3.73 -0.71
C PRO A 147 11.82 -4.09 0.12
N PRO A 148 11.74 -3.97 1.48
CA PRO A 148 12.83 -4.38 2.35
C PRO A 148 13.04 -5.89 2.31
N ASP A 149 14.26 -6.34 2.61
CA ASP A 149 14.55 -7.75 2.84
C ASP A 149 14.01 -8.17 4.21
N ASP A 150 12.73 -8.54 4.25
CA ASP A 150 12.04 -9.00 5.47
C ASP A 150 11.60 -10.45 5.27
N PRO A 151 11.99 -11.37 6.19
CA PRO A 151 11.68 -12.80 6.06
C PRO A 151 10.17 -13.12 6.07
N ARG A 152 9.33 -12.22 6.56
CA ARG A 152 7.86 -12.35 6.57
C ARG A 152 7.22 -12.11 5.22
N LEU A 153 7.93 -11.42 4.32
CA LEU A 153 7.39 -10.97 3.04
C LEU A 153 7.70 -11.96 1.91
N HIS A 154 6.73 -12.15 1.03
CA HIS A 154 6.87 -12.78 -0.28
C HIS A 154 6.82 -11.67 -1.32
N CYS A 155 7.93 -11.45 -2.02
CA CYS A 155 8.09 -10.41 -3.02
C CYS A 155 8.26 -11.05 -4.40
N VAL A 156 7.38 -10.70 -5.35
CA VAL A 156 7.43 -11.16 -6.74
C VAL A 156 7.61 -9.95 -7.64
N ALA A 157 8.72 -9.88 -8.38
CA ALA A 157 8.94 -8.82 -9.37
C ALA A 157 7.88 -8.95 -10.48
N CYS A 158 7.20 -7.85 -10.81
CA CYS A 158 6.07 -7.85 -11.72
C CYS A 158 6.29 -6.95 -12.94
N PHE A 159 6.76 -5.73 -12.76
CA PHE A 159 7.02 -4.79 -13.85
C PHE A 159 8.41 -4.18 -13.69
N ASP A 160 9.12 -4.05 -14.81
CA ASP A 160 10.34 -3.26 -14.89
C ASP A 160 9.98 -1.82 -15.26
N GLU A 161 10.00 -0.92 -14.28
CA GLU A 161 9.74 0.49 -14.52
C GLU A 161 11.03 1.26 -14.77
N GLU A 162 11.06 2.04 -15.86
CA GLU A 162 12.11 3.00 -16.16
C GLU A 162 11.72 4.37 -15.62
N LEU A 163 12.44 4.88 -14.63
CA LEU A 163 12.26 6.25 -14.17
C LEU A 163 12.94 7.24 -15.10
N VAL A 164 12.27 8.35 -15.33
CA VAL A 164 12.78 9.48 -16.11
C VAL A 164 12.66 10.77 -15.32
N LEU A 165 13.60 11.68 -15.56
CA LEU A 165 13.52 13.03 -15.06
C LEU A 165 12.55 13.82 -15.94
N ILE A 166 11.65 14.58 -15.33
CA ILE A 166 10.77 15.52 -16.00
C ILE A 166 11.09 16.95 -15.55
N MET A 167 11.16 17.86 -16.48
CA MET A 167 11.44 19.27 -16.26
C MET A 167 10.67 20.15 -17.28
N PRO A 168 10.54 21.46 -17.04
CA PRO A 168 9.91 22.36 -18.02
C PRO A 168 10.59 22.28 -19.37
N ALA A 169 9.82 22.39 -20.46
CA ALA A 169 10.34 22.25 -21.82
C ALA A 169 11.39 23.31 -22.21
N ASP A 170 11.30 24.48 -21.63
CA ASP A 170 12.19 25.63 -21.84
C ASP A 170 13.46 25.61 -20.98
N TRP A 171 13.62 24.62 -20.11
CA TRP A 171 14.80 24.48 -19.26
C TRP A 171 15.99 23.96 -20.05
N PRO A 172 17.24 24.26 -19.60
CA PRO A 172 18.45 23.75 -20.21
C PRO A 172 18.56 22.23 -20.13
N ASP A 173 19.54 21.65 -20.77
CA ASP A 173 19.83 20.22 -20.61
C ASP A 173 20.37 19.89 -19.22
N THR A 174 20.33 18.62 -18.86
CA THR A 174 20.67 18.18 -17.49
C THR A 174 22.05 18.63 -17.02
N ASP A 175 23.01 18.74 -17.94
CA ASP A 175 24.41 19.15 -17.65
C ASP A 175 24.54 20.65 -17.34
N GLU A 176 23.54 21.44 -17.72
CA GLU A 176 23.52 22.91 -17.54
C GLU A 176 22.53 23.37 -16.47
N LEU A 177 21.92 22.42 -15.73
CA LEU A 177 20.96 22.75 -14.69
C LEU A 177 21.64 23.54 -13.54
N PRO A 178 20.91 24.45 -12.89
CA PRO A 178 21.45 25.21 -11.76
C PRO A 178 21.81 24.30 -10.59
N THR A 179 22.80 24.71 -9.80
CA THR A 179 23.27 23.94 -8.64
C THR A 179 22.17 23.70 -7.60
N SER A 180 21.24 24.65 -7.44
CA SER A 180 20.11 24.53 -6.51
C SER A 180 18.82 24.42 -7.27
N LEU A 181 18.09 23.32 -7.07
CA LEU A 181 16.86 22.99 -7.77
C LEU A 181 15.68 22.86 -6.81
N THR A 182 14.49 23.20 -7.30
CA THR A 182 13.24 22.83 -6.62
C THR A 182 12.83 21.44 -7.07
N MET A 183 12.64 20.55 -6.11
CA MET A 183 12.11 19.22 -6.34
C MET A 183 10.59 19.24 -6.19
N VAL A 184 9.88 18.79 -7.23
CA VAL A 184 8.45 18.50 -7.19
C VAL A 184 8.33 16.98 -7.06
N GLY A 185 7.93 16.49 -5.91
CA GLY A 185 8.03 15.07 -5.62
C GLY A 185 6.94 14.53 -4.73
N TYR A 186 6.86 13.22 -4.63
CA TYR A 186 5.96 12.54 -3.74
C TYR A 186 6.32 12.77 -2.26
N GLN A 187 5.46 12.29 -1.39
CA GLN A 187 5.65 12.33 0.06
C GLN A 187 6.94 11.61 0.48
N LYS A 188 7.47 11.99 1.62
CA LYS A 188 8.61 11.31 2.24
C LYS A 188 8.31 9.82 2.44
N GLY A 189 9.29 8.96 2.12
CA GLY A 189 9.10 7.50 2.11
C GLY A 189 8.69 6.91 0.74
N CYS A 190 8.50 7.75 -0.28
CA CYS A 190 8.35 7.27 -1.66
C CYS A 190 9.72 6.92 -2.25
N SER A 191 9.85 5.73 -2.84
CA SER A 191 11.05 5.25 -3.52
C SER A 191 11.50 6.20 -4.64
N TYR A 192 10.59 6.68 -5.47
CA TYR A 192 10.93 7.57 -6.59
C TYR A 192 11.46 8.93 -6.12
N ARG A 193 10.93 9.45 -5.02
CA ARG A 193 11.50 10.64 -4.38
C ARG A 193 12.92 10.40 -3.91
N HIS A 194 13.17 9.29 -3.24
CA HIS A 194 14.52 8.94 -2.78
C HIS A 194 15.51 8.82 -3.94
N ARG A 195 15.08 8.24 -5.06
CA ARG A 195 15.90 8.12 -6.28
C ARG A 195 16.19 9.49 -6.90
N LEU A 196 15.21 10.42 -6.92
CA LEU A 196 15.46 11.80 -7.36
C LEU A 196 16.45 12.54 -6.44
N GLU A 197 16.30 12.38 -5.13
CA GLU A 197 17.27 12.94 -4.16
C GLU A 197 18.69 12.38 -4.37
N THR A 198 18.79 11.09 -4.68
CA THR A 198 20.05 10.41 -5.00
C THR A 198 20.66 10.94 -6.31
N TRP A 199 19.83 11.10 -7.34
CA TRP A 199 20.26 11.66 -8.63
C TRP A 199 20.81 13.09 -8.47
N LEU A 200 20.06 13.94 -7.77
CA LEU A 200 20.50 15.31 -7.49
C LEU A 200 21.89 15.34 -6.83
N LYS A 201 22.06 14.53 -5.78
CA LYS A 201 23.35 14.44 -5.06
C LYS A 201 24.47 13.92 -5.95
N LYS A 202 24.21 12.89 -6.77
CA LYS A 202 25.19 12.27 -7.67
C LYS A 202 25.72 13.25 -8.74
N HIS A 203 24.82 14.13 -9.23
CA HIS A 203 25.14 15.13 -10.25
C HIS A 203 25.53 16.51 -9.68
N GLY A 204 25.83 16.60 -8.39
CA GLY A 204 26.29 17.84 -7.76
C GLY A 204 25.23 18.92 -7.56
N HIS A 205 23.95 18.56 -7.68
CA HIS A 205 22.83 19.46 -7.41
C HIS A 205 22.40 19.38 -5.95
N THR A 206 21.90 20.49 -5.43
CA THR A 206 21.28 20.58 -4.11
C THR A 206 19.77 20.77 -4.25
N CYS A 207 19.01 20.11 -3.37
CA CYS A 207 17.57 20.35 -3.27
C CYS A 207 17.34 21.62 -2.44
N GLY A 208 17.09 22.77 -3.10
CA GLY A 208 16.85 24.05 -2.43
C GLY A 208 15.45 24.12 -1.80
N LYS A 209 14.45 23.49 -2.43
CA LYS A 209 13.05 23.45 -1.98
C LYS A 209 12.40 22.14 -2.40
N VAL A 210 11.53 21.61 -1.56
CA VAL A 210 10.68 20.45 -1.88
C VAL A 210 9.22 20.90 -1.91
N ILE A 211 8.53 20.56 -2.99
CA ILE A 211 7.09 20.71 -3.12
C ILE A 211 6.52 19.29 -3.09
N GLU A 212 5.89 18.92 -1.99
CA GLU A 212 5.29 17.59 -1.82
C GLU A 212 3.91 17.53 -2.47
N ILE A 213 3.75 16.59 -3.39
CA ILE A 213 2.51 16.40 -4.15
C ILE A 213 2.15 14.92 -4.14
N PRO A 214 0.96 14.52 -3.67
CA PRO A 214 0.56 13.12 -3.63
C PRO A 214 0.10 12.58 -4.98
N SER A 215 -0.29 13.44 -5.92
CA SER A 215 -0.82 13.07 -7.23
C SER A 215 0.18 13.31 -8.36
N HIS A 216 0.41 12.30 -9.19
CA HIS A 216 1.26 12.43 -10.38
C HIS A 216 0.70 13.44 -11.39
N PHE A 217 -0.64 13.56 -11.53
CA PHE A 217 -1.27 14.56 -12.39
C PHE A 217 -0.87 15.97 -11.97
N THR A 218 -1.00 16.27 -10.68
CA THR A 218 -0.62 17.58 -10.13
C THR A 218 0.88 17.80 -10.24
N MET A 219 1.71 16.77 -10.00
CA MET A 219 3.17 16.85 -10.12
C MET A 219 3.58 17.25 -11.54
N ILE A 220 3.08 16.55 -12.56
CA ILE A 220 3.36 16.83 -13.96
C ILE A 220 2.91 18.27 -14.31
N GLY A 221 1.70 18.67 -13.89
CA GLY A 221 1.22 20.03 -14.09
C GLY A 221 2.09 21.10 -13.45
N CYS A 222 2.57 20.88 -12.24
CA CYS A 222 3.50 21.78 -11.54
C CYS A 222 4.85 21.87 -12.26
N VAL A 223 5.38 20.77 -12.78
CA VAL A 223 6.62 20.78 -13.56
C VAL A 223 6.42 21.56 -14.87
N ILE A 224 5.33 21.33 -15.61
CA ILE A 224 4.99 22.10 -16.83
C ILE A 224 4.89 23.60 -16.52
N ALA A 225 4.35 23.96 -15.34
CA ALA A 225 4.25 25.34 -14.90
C ALA A 225 5.58 25.97 -14.44
N GLY A 226 6.70 25.29 -14.56
CA GLY A 226 8.02 25.81 -14.23
C GLY A 226 8.38 25.76 -12.75
N MET A 227 7.66 25.00 -11.92
CA MET A 227 7.87 24.98 -10.47
C MET A 227 9.12 24.21 -10.03
N GLY A 228 9.69 23.37 -10.89
CA GLY A 228 10.87 22.56 -10.59
C GLY A 228 10.96 21.29 -11.43
N ILE A 229 11.71 20.31 -10.93
CA ILE A 229 11.92 19.01 -11.58
C ILE A 229 11.24 17.89 -10.79
N GLY A 230 10.85 16.84 -11.49
CA GLY A 230 10.27 15.63 -10.92
C GLY A 230 10.86 14.36 -11.50
N MET A 231 10.56 13.24 -10.88
CA MET A 231 10.93 11.90 -11.39
C MET A 231 9.70 11.01 -11.38
N VAL A 232 9.41 10.39 -12.51
CA VAL A 232 8.23 9.55 -12.71
C VAL A 232 8.58 8.33 -13.56
N PRO A 233 7.83 7.22 -13.47
CA PRO A 233 7.94 6.13 -14.42
C PRO A 233 7.58 6.59 -15.84
N ARG A 234 8.34 6.14 -16.84
CA ARG A 234 8.06 6.44 -18.25
C ARG A 234 6.66 5.96 -18.67
N SER A 235 6.23 4.82 -18.14
CA SER A 235 4.89 4.27 -18.37
C SER A 235 3.76 5.25 -18.01
N LEU A 236 3.95 6.06 -16.99
CA LEU A 236 2.97 7.04 -16.54
C LEU A 236 2.78 8.18 -17.57
N LEU A 237 3.82 8.53 -18.31
CA LEU A 237 3.77 9.63 -19.28
C LEU A 237 2.87 9.31 -20.47
N THR A 238 2.59 8.03 -20.74
CA THR A 238 1.64 7.63 -21.81
C THR A 238 0.20 8.05 -21.50
N LEU A 239 -0.11 8.29 -20.23
CA LEU A 239 -1.44 8.70 -19.77
C LEU A 239 -1.63 10.22 -19.77
N HIS A 240 -0.59 10.98 -20.11
CA HIS A 240 -0.58 12.44 -19.99
C HIS A 240 -0.23 13.15 -21.28
N GLN A 241 -0.69 14.40 -21.41
CA GLN A 241 -0.12 15.31 -22.38
C GLN A 241 1.28 15.72 -21.89
N THR A 242 2.29 15.37 -22.66
CA THR A 242 3.70 15.67 -22.37
C THR A 242 4.20 16.96 -23.05
N SER A 243 3.33 17.63 -23.80
CA SER A 243 3.63 18.95 -24.37
C SER A 243 3.91 19.95 -23.22
N GLY A 244 5.08 20.57 -23.24
CA GLY A 244 5.53 21.41 -22.14
C GLY A 244 6.49 20.73 -21.15
N LEU A 245 6.80 19.45 -21.38
CA LEU A 245 7.83 18.72 -20.64
C LEU A 245 9.07 18.47 -21.51
N LYS A 246 10.24 18.63 -20.92
CA LYS A 246 11.48 17.98 -21.33
C LYS A 246 11.64 16.71 -20.49
N ILE A 247 11.88 15.60 -21.14
CA ILE A 247 12.05 14.28 -20.52
C ILE A 247 13.51 13.87 -20.74
N ALA A 248 14.23 13.61 -19.65
CA ALA A 248 15.60 13.17 -19.70
C ALA A 248 15.76 11.79 -19.07
N THR A 249 16.60 10.97 -19.67
CA THR A 249 17.03 9.69 -19.07
C THR A 249 17.97 9.98 -17.90
N VAL A 250 17.95 9.07 -16.94
CA VAL A 250 18.86 9.13 -15.78
C VAL A 250 19.73 7.88 -15.75
N ASP A 251 20.73 7.87 -14.89
CA ASP A 251 21.63 6.73 -14.74
C ASP A 251 20.86 5.43 -14.48
N SER A 252 21.32 4.33 -15.07
CA SER A 252 20.62 3.04 -15.02
C SER A 252 20.42 2.50 -13.60
N ASP A 253 21.33 2.78 -12.68
CA ASP A 253 21.22 2.43 -11.26
C ASP A 253 20.08 3.19 -10.53
N ILE A 254 19.66 4.32 -11.08
CA ILE A 254 18.55 5.15 -10.60
C ILE A 254 17.27 4.88 -11.41
N ALA A 255 17.40 4.75 -12.73
CA ALA A 255 16.30 4.54 -13.66
C ALA A 255 15.53 3.23 -13.40
N ASN A 256 16.28 2.14 -13.14
CA ASN A 256 15.68 0.83 -12.96
C ASN A 256 14.98 0.73 -11.60
N ALA A 257 13.66 0.73 -11.63
CA ALA A 257 12.80 0.72 -10.46
C ALA A 257 11.72 -0.36 -10.58
N PRO A 258 12.07 -1.65 -10.40
CA PRO A 258 11.11 -2.72 -10.52
C PRO A 258 9.98 -2.58 -9.51
N THR A 259 8.77 -2.83 -9.98
CA THR A 259 7.57 -2.91 -9.14
C THR A 259 7.36 -4.36 -8.75
N TYR A 260 7.16 -4.57 -7.46
CA TYR A 260 6.92 -5.88 -6.85
C TYR A 260 5.48 -6.01 -6.38
N LEU A 261 4.95 -7.22 -6.48
CA LEU A 261 3.81 -7.67 -5.70
C LEU A 261 4.35 -8.20 -4.37
N VAL A 262 3.90 -7.60 -3.28
CA VAL A 262 4.36 -7.93 -1.92
C VAL A 262 3.19 -8.42 -1.10
N SER A 263 3.31 -9.61 -0.54
CA SER A 263 2.33 -10.23 0.35
C SER A 263 3.04 -10.89 1.53
N ARG A 264 2.29 -11.36 2.52
CA ARG A 264 2.88 -12.15 3.61
C ARG A 264 3.09 -13.60 3.17
N LYS A 265 4.23 -14.21 3.57
CA LYS A 265 4.52 -15.63 3.34
C LYS A 265 3.55 -16.58 4.03
N ASP A 266 3.05 -16.18 5.19
CA ASP A 266 2.15 -16.98 6.02
C ASP A 266 0.66 -16.74 5.74
N ASN A 267 0.32 -16.03 4.66
CA ASN A 267 -1.05 -15.84 4.20
C ASN A 267 -1.26 -16.54 2.84
N PRO A 268 -1.60 -17.84 2.81
CA PRO A 268 -1.74 -18.63 1.57
C PRO A 268 -3.10 -18.44 0.89
N SER A 269 -3.76 -17.29 1.04
CA SER A 269 -5.08 -17.04 0.45
C SER A 269 -5.11 -17.29 -1.05
N SER A 270 -6.09 -18.10 -1.51
CA SER A 270 -6.30 -18.36 -2.94
C SER A 270 -6.56 -17.09 -3.76
N ALA A 271 -7.20 -16.09 -3.17
CA ALA A 271 -7.43 -14.80 -3.83
C ALA A 271 -6.11 -14.02 -4.04
N ILE A 272 -5.16 -14.08 -3.09
CA ILE A 272 -3.83 -13.47 -3.25
C ILE A 272 -3.06 -14.17 -4.36
N GLN A 273 -3.02 -15.50 -4.36
CA GLN A 273 -2.31 -16.27 -5.37
C GLN A 273 -2.89 -16.04 -6.77
N ALA A 274 -4.22 -16.03 -6.89
CA ALA A 274 -4.91 -15.71 -8.13
C ALA A 274 -4.60 -14.30 -8.63
N PHE A 275 -4.55 -13.31 -7.73
CA PHE A 275 -4.19 -11.94 -8.09
C PHE A 275 -2.73 -11.82 -8.55
N ILE A 276 -1.80 -12.48 -7.86
CA ILE A 276 -0.38 -12.52 -8.26
C ILE A 276 -0.24 -13.19 -9.63
N SER A 277 -0.86 -14.35 -9.85
CA SER A 277 -0.80 -15.07 -11.14
C SER A 277 -1.36 -14.23 -12.28
N CYS A 278 -2.55 -13.64 -12.10
CA CYS A 278 -3.17 -12.76 -13.10
C CYS A 278 -2.30 -11.52 -13.38
N SER A 279 -1.69 -10.93 -12.37
CA SER A 279 -0.79 -9.79 -12.53
C SER A 279 0.45 -10.15 -13.34
N MET A 280 1.02 -11.33 -13.13
CA MET A 280 2.19 -11.82 -13.88
C MET A 280 1.84 -12.12 -15.34
N GLU A 281 0.64 -12.67 -15.60
CA GLU A 281 0.16 -12.88 -16.97
C GLU A 281 0.01 -11.56 -17.73
N VAL A 282 -0.60 -10.55 -17.11
CA VAL A 282 -0.72 -9.21 -17.69
C VAL A 282 0.65 -8.58 -17.91
N ALA A 283 1.56 -8.69 -16.94
CA ALA A 283 2.92 -8.15 -17.06
C ALA A 283 3.72 -8.77 -18.21
N ALA A 284 3.48 -10.04 -18.53
CA ALA A 284 4.14 -10.71 -19.66
C ALA A 284 3.66 -10.25 -21.04
N THR A 285 2.55 -9.49 -21.11
CA THR A 285 1.98 -8.96 -22.37
C THR A 285 2.34 -7.50 -22.64
N VAL A 286 2.98 -6.83 -21.68
CA VAL A 286 3.36 -5.40 -21.73
C VAL A 286 4.86 -5.27 -21.90
#